data_354f1ad0267e9b5ae056550a5c1dcc1e
#
_entry.id   354f1ad0267e9b5ae056550a5c1dcc1e
#
_cell.length_a   1.000
_cell.length_b   1.000
_cell.length_c   1.000
_cell.angle_alpha   90.00
_cell.angle_beta   90.00
_cell.angle_gamma   90.00
#
_symmetry.space_group_name_H-M   'P 1'
#
loop_
_entity.id
_entity.type
_entity.pdbx_description
1 polymer ?
#
loop_
_entity_poly.entity_id
_entity_poly.type
_entity_poly.pdbx_seq_one_letter_code
_entity_poly.pdbx_strand_id
1 'polypeptide(L)'
;MSLKNIYFVAIWKMYGSINSSHLVKKIRNFSNKNAKLGKSKIILCVPYLFISLFKNILKNSSVKLGAQNVSNVSEDYGAYTGSISPKMLKDTGIKYIILGHSELRQNGENNDSINCLLYTSPSPRD
;
A
#
# COMPACT_ATOMS: atom_id res chain seq x y z
N MET A 1 -1.97 14.39 26.92
CA MET A 1 -0.94 13.51 26.35
C MET A 1 -1.46 12.94 25.03
N SER A 2 -0.80 13.25 23.93
CA SER A 2 -1.22 12.72 22.63
C SER A 2 -0.75 11.28 22.49
N LEU A 3 -1.68 10.38 22.19
CA LEU A 3 -1.34 8.99 21.88
C LEU A 3 -0.81 8.93 20.45
N LYS A 4 0.34 8.28 20.28
CA LYS A 4 0.91 8.05 18.94
C LYS A 4 0.08 7.01 18.20
N ASN A 5 -0.08 7.20 16.88
CA ASN A 5 -0.66 6.18 16.03
C ASN A 5 0.27 4.96 15.95
N ILE A 6 -0.31 3.78 16.04
CA ILE A 6 0.41 2.52 15.86
C ILE A 6 -0.05 1.93 14.54
N TYR A 7 0.91 1.58 13.70
CA TYR A 7 0.64 1.01 12.37
C TYR A 7 1.07 -0.44 12.35
N PHE A 8 0.14 -1.32 11.99
CA PHE A 8 0.41 -2.71 11.70
C PHE A 8 0.39 -2.88 10.19
N VAL A 9 1.56 -3.08 9.59
CA VAL A 9 1.71 -3.15 8.15
C VAL A 9 2.02 -4.57 7.73
N ALA A 10 1.13 -5.16 6.94
CA ALA A 10 1.35 -6.49 6.37
C ALA A 10 1.83 -6.34 4.93
N ILE A 11 2.98 -6.88 4.63
CA ILE A 11 3.60 -6.83 3.31
C ILE A 11 3.43 -8.20 2.66
N TRP A 12 2.68 -8.27 1.60
CA TRP A 12 2.33 -9.54 0.95
C TRP A 12 3.43 -10.07 0.03
N LYS A 13 4.36 -9.21 -0.39
CA LYS A 13 5.42 -9.60 -1.33
C LYS A 13 4.80 -10.16 -2.62
N MET A 14 5.25 -11.29 -3.11
CA MET A 14 4.70 -11.95 -4.30
C MET A 14 3.78 -13.10 -3.90
N TYR A 15 2.87 -12.84 -2.99
CA TYR A 15 1.87 -13.82 -2.55
C TYR A 15 0.46 -13.27 -2.77
N GLY A 16 -0.48 -14.18 -2.75
CA GLY A 16 -1.89 -13.83 -2.89
C GLY A 16 -2.51 -14.37 -4.16
N SER A 17 -3.81 -14.45 -4.15
CA SER A 17 -4.65 -14.86 -5.28
C SER A 17 -6.02 -14.24 -5.12
N ILE A 18 -6.89 -14.46 -6.10
CA ILE A 18 -8.30 -14.04 -6.00
C ILE A 18 -8.94 -14.67 -4.76
N ASN A 19 -8.58 -15.91 -4.44
CA ASN A 19 -9.11 -16.62 -3.29
C ASN A 19 -8.66 -16.02 -1.95
N SER A 20 -7.64 -15.16 -1.95
CA SER A 20 -7.22 -14.45 -0.75
C SER A 20 -8.27 -13.46 -0.24
N SER A 21 -9.34 -13.23 -0.98
CA SER A 21 -10.48 -12.43 -0.53
C SER A 21 -11.03 -12.91 0.81
N HIS A 22 -10.99 -14.21 1.07
CA HIS A 22 -11.45 -14.76 2.35
C HIS A 22 -10.60 -14.26 3.52
N LEU A 23 -9.30 -14.22 3.34
CA LEU A 23 -8.39 -13.69 4.37
C LEU A 23 -8.65 -12.20 4.62
N VAL A 24 -8.82 -11.43 3.56
CA VAL A 24 -9.08 -10.00 3.67
C VAL A 24 -10.39 -9.73 4.40
N LYS A 25 -11.42 -10.51 4.13
CA LYS A 25 -12.70 -10.44 4.85
C LYS A 25 -12.54 -10.75 6.33
N LYS A 26 -11.71 -11.74 6.67
CA LYS A 26 -11.43 -12.07 8.07
C LYS A 26 -10.71 -10.93 8.78
N ILE A 27 -9.75 -10.31 8.14
CA ILE A 27 -9.03 -9.15 8.68
C ILE A 27 -9.98 -7.98 8.88
N ARG A 28 -10.84 -7.69 7.92
CA ARG A 28 -11.88 -6.67 8.03
C ARG A 28 -12.78 -6.92 9.23
N ASN A 29 -13.27 -8.14 9.36
CA ASN A 29 -14.18 -8.49 10.46
C ASN A 29 -13.49 -8.38 11.81
N PHE A 30 -12.25 -8.81 11.89
CA PHE A 30 -11.44 -8.66 13.11
C PHE A 30 -11.29 -7.17 13.46
N SER A 31 -10.94 -6.34 12.51
CA SER A 31 -10.78 -4.91 12.72
C SER A 31 -12.08 -4.25 13.17
N ASN A 32 -13.20 -4.61 12.56
CA ASN A 32 -14.50 -4.06 12.92
C ASN A 32 -14.92 -4.46 14.34
N LYS A 33 -14.65 -5.68 14.76
CA LYS A 33 -14.95 -6.15 16.12
C LYS A 33 -14.05 -5.49 17.17
N ASN A 34 -12.86 -5.09 16.78
CA ASN A 34 -11.85 -4.54 17.67
C ASN A 34 -11.63 -3.04 17.43
N ALA A 35 -12.70 -2.34 17.05
CA ALA A 35 -12.66 -0.90 16.78
C ALA A 35 -12.16 -0.09 17.99
N LYS A 36 -12.17 -0.67 19.18
CA LYS A 36 -11.68 -0.04 20.40
C LYS A 36 -10.17 -0.15 20.59
N LEU A 37 -9.43 -0.73 19.63
CA LEU A 37 -7.98 -0.79 19.68
C LEU A 37 -7.32 0.61 19.59
N GLY A 38 -8.12 1.64 19.70
CA GLY A 38 -7.64 3.02 19.79
C GLY A 38 -7.11 3.53 18.47
N LYS A 39 -5.87 4.04 18.48
CA LYS A 39 -5.25 4.65 17.31
C LYS A 39 -4.47 3.66 16.46
N SER A 40 -4.68 2.37 16.64
CA SER A 40 -4.04 1.33 15.82
C SER A 40 -4.66 1.30 14.44
N LYS A 41 -3.81 1.22 13.42
CA LYS A 41 -4.22 1.14 12.02
C LYS A 41 -3.61 -0.10 11.38
N ILE A 42 -4.43 -0.83 10.65
CA ILE A 42 -3.98 -1.99 9.88
C ILE A 42 -3.87 -1.55 8.41
N ILE A 43 -2.70 -1.77 7.82
CA ILE A 43 -2.43 -1.46 6.42
C ILE A 43 -1.98 -2.74 5.74
N LEU A 44 -2.69 -3.12 4.68
CA LEU A 44 -2.34 -4.28 3.86
C LEU A 44 -1.67 -3.78 2.60
N CYS A 45 -0.38 -4.02 2.45
CA CYS A 45 0.37 -3.70 1.25
C CYS A 45 0.41 -4.94 0.36
N VAL A 46 -0.29 -4.88 -0.76
CA VAL A 46 -0.60 -6.04 -1.60
C VAL A 46 -0.11 -5.81 -3.03
N PRO A 47 0.06 -6.89 -3.83
CA PRO A 47 0.35 -6.73 -5.25
C PRO A 47 -0.72 -5.88 -5.96
N TYR A 48 -0.30 -5.13 -6.98
CA TYR A 48 -1.19 -4.22 -7.71
C TYR A 48 -2.47 -4.90 -8.19
N LEU A 49 -2.38 -6.16 -8.63
CA LEU A 49 -3.51 -6.91 -9.16
C LEU A 49 -4.70 -7.00 -8.22
N PHE A 50 -4.46 -6.93 -6.91
CA PHE A 50 -5.49 -7.18 -5.92
C PHE A 50 -6.01 -5.89 -5.27
N ILE A 51 -5.44 -4.74 -5.60
CA ILE A 51 -5.83 -3.48 -4.96
C ILE A 51 -7.31 -3.17 -5.17
N SER A 52 -7.79 -3.20 -6.40
CA SER A 52 -9.19 -2.89 -6.68
C SER A 52 -10.14 -3.91 -6.07
N LEU A 53 -9.78 -5.19 -6.13
CA LEU A 53 -10.59 -6.26 -5.55
C LEU A 53 -10.72 -6.09 -4.04
N PHE A 54 -9.59 -5.93 -3.36
CA PHE A 54 -9.59 -5.82 -1.90
C PHE A 54 -10.16 -4.48 -1.43
N LYS A 55 -10.03 -3.43 -2.23
CA LYS A 55 -10.63 -2.13 -1.94
C LYS A 55 -12.15 -2.24 -1.79
N ASN A 56 -12.80 -3.00 -2.65
CA ASN A 56 -14.24 -3.23 -2.55
C ASN A 56 -14.60 -3.98 -1.26
N ILE A 57 -13.81 -4.97 -0.89
CA ILE A 57 -14.03 -5.75 0.34
C ILE A 57 -13.86 -4.86 1.58
N LEU A 58 -12.86 -3.99 1.56
CA LEU A 58 -12.51 -3.14 2.70
C LEU A 58 -13.28 -1.82 2.74
N LYS A 59 -14.22 -1.63 1.86
CA LYS A 59 -15.08 -0.44 1.84
C LYS A 59 -15.80 -0.32 3.19
N ASN A 60 -15.80 0.88 3.75
CA ASN A 60 -16.36 1.17 5.07
C ASN A 60 -15.65 0.45 6.24
N SER A 61 -14.44 -0.04 6.01
CA SER A 61 -13.59 -0.62 7.03
C SER A 61 -12.47 0.35 7.40
N SER A 62 -11.95 0.21 8.62
CA SER A 62 -10.76 0.97 9.05
C SER A 62 -9.46 0.40 8.48
N VAL A 63 -9.48 -0.80 7.92
CA VAL A 63 -8.31 -1.40 7.27
C VAL A 63 -8.00 -0.65 5.98
N LYS A 64 -6.74 -0.26 5.80
CA LYS A 64 -6.29 0.48 4.62
C LYS A 64 -5.44 -0.42 3.73
N LEU A 65 -5.43 -0.09 2.44
CA LEU A 65 -4.57 -0.74 1.46
C LEU A 65 -3.37 0.13 1.15
N GLY A 66 -2.27 -0.51 0.86
CA GLY A 66 -1.07 0.15 0.38
C GLY A 66 -0.50 -0.58 -0.82
N ALA A 67 0.41 0.08 -1.51
CA ALA A 67 1.21 -0.51 -2.58
C ALA A 67 2.59 -0.89 -2.06
N GLN A 68 3.20 -1.90 -2.68
CA GLN A 68 4.49 -2.43 -2.24
C GLN A 68 5.67 -1.75 -2.93
N ASN A 69 5.41 -1.04 -4.01
CA ASN A 69 6.38 -0.23 -4.74
C ASN A 69 5.62 0.70 -5.67
N VAL A 70 6.35 1.50 -6.42
CA VAL A 70 5.80 2.40 -7.43
C VAL A 70 6.91 2.75 -8.42
N SER A 71 6.54 3.16 -9.63
CA SER A 71 7.53 3.58 -10.64
C SER A 71 8.28 4.83 -10.18
N ASN A 72 9.57 4.88 -10.47
CA ASN A 72 10.41 6.05 -10.22
C ASN A 72 10.44 7.04 -11.40
N VAL A 73 9.59 6.85 -12.39
CA VAL A 73 9.48 7.75 -13.52
C VAL A 73 8.78 9.03 -13.07
N SER A 74 9.29 10.18 -13.50
CA SER A 74 8.74 11.48 -13.09
C SER A 74 7.41 11.81 -13.74
N GLU A 75 7.12 11.23 -14.90
CA GLU A 75 5.88 11.47 -15.65
C GLU A 75 4.73 10.63 -15.04
N ASP A 76 3.54 11.22 -15.04
CA ASP A 76 2.33 10.50 -14.61
C ASP A 76 1.92 9.41 -15.59
N TYR A 77 2.22 9.60 -16.87
CA TYR A 77 1.88 8.71 -17.97
C TYR A 77 3.05 8.63 -18.94
N GLY A 78 3.13 7.58 -19.73
CA GLY A 78 4.16 7.49 -20.76
C GLY A 78 4.41 6.06 -21.23
N ALA A 79 5.44 5.91 -22.05
CA ALA A 79 5.82 4.65 -22.66
C ALA A 79 6.68 3.82 -21.70
N TYR A 80 6.11 3.46 -20.58
CA TYR A 80 6.74 2.67 -19.51
C TYR A 80 5.92 1.43 -19.24
N THR A 81 5.87 0.55 -20.20
CA THR A 81 5.00 -0.62 -20.19
C THR A 81 5.13 -1.42 -18.90
N GLY A 82 4.01 -1.64 -18.24
CA GLY A 82 3.95 -2.43 -17.01
C GLY A 82 4.21 -1.64 -15.74
N SER A 83 4.66 -0.39 -15.85
CA SER A 83 4.92 0.45 -14.67
C SER A 83 3.64 1.08 -14.15
N ILE A 84 3.61 1.28 -12.84
CA ILE A 84 2.50 1.93 -12.15
C ILE A 84 3.01 3.25 -11.58
N SER A 85 2.36 4.35 -11.97
CA SER A 85 2.76 5.68 -11.51
C SER A 85 2.17 6.00 -10.13
N PRO A 86 2.77 6.94 -9.40
CA PRO A 86 2.17 7.44 -8.15
C PRO A 86 0.75 7.99 -8.36
N LYS A 87 0.50 8.65 -9.50
CA LYS A 87 -0.82 9.19 -9.81
C LYS A 87 -1.86 8.08 -9.96
N MET A 88 -1.51 6.97 -10.62
CA MET A 88 -2.43 5.83 -10.74
C MET A 88 -2.83 5.29 -9.37
N LEU A 89 -1.87 5.19 -8.46
CA LEU A 89 -2.15 4.75 -7.10
C LEU A 89 -3.01 5.75 -6.34
N LYS A 90 -2.70 7.02 -6.45
CA LYS A 90 -3.47 8.08 -5.81
C LYS A 90 -4.92 8.10 -6.30
N ASP A 91 -5.12 7.99 -7.60
CA ASP A 91 -6.45 7.98 -8.21
C ASP A 91 -7.24 6.72 -7.82
N THR A 92 -6.57 5.64 -7.49
CA THR A 92 -7.19 4.41 -6.98
C THR A 92 -7.50 4.52 -5.47
N GLY A 93 -7.08 5.58 -4.81
CA GLY A 93 -7.33 5.82 -3.39
C GLY A 93 -6.24 5.29 -2.46
N ILE A 94 -5.10 4.89 -3.01
CA ILE A 94 -3.97 4.41 -2.21
C ILE A 94 -3.24 5.60 -1.59
N LYS A 95 -3.01 5.52 -0.28
CA LYS A 95 -2.30 6.55 0.48
C LYS A 95 -0.98 6.07 1.07
N TYR A 96 -0.72 4.79 1.02
CA TYR A 96 0.47 4.18 1.62
C TYR A 96 1.24 3.42 0.56
N ILE A 97 2.55 3.67 0.49
CA ILE A 97 3.45 3.02 -0.46
C ILE A 97 4.72 2.64 0.29
N ILE A 98 5.18 1.41 0.10
CA ILE A 98 6.47 0.98 0.63
C ILE A 98 7.55 1.31 -0.38
N LEU A 99 8.57 2.00 0.08
CA LEU A 99 9.74 2.34 -0.71
C LEU A 99 10.98 1.70 -0.09
N GLY A 100 11.92 1.31 -0.93
CA GLY A 100 13.20 0.84 -0.47
C GLY A 100 13.19 -0.51 0.22
N HIS A 101 12.21 -1.37 -0.08
CA HIS A 101 12.18 -2.72 0.48
C HIS A 101 13.47 -3.47 0.11
N SER A 102 13.99 -4.27 1.04
CA SER A 102 15.27 -4.96 0.86
C SER A 102 15.33 -5.82 -0.41
N GLU A 103 14.22 -6.45 -0.76
CA GLU A 103 14.13 -7.26 -1.99
C GLU A 103 14.26 -6.39 -3.25
N LEU A 104 13.69 -5.18 -3.25
CA LEU A 104 13.81 -4.25 -4.37
C LEU A 104 15.23 -3.69 -4.47
N ARG A 105 15.88 -3.42 -3.35
CA ARG A 105 17.28 -2.98 -3.34
C ARG A 105 18.20 -4.04 -3.92
N GLN A 106 17.93 -5.32 -3.67
CA GLN A 106 18.67 -6.44 -4.27
C GLN A 106 18.49 -6.49 -5.78
N ASN A 107 17.37 -6.00 -6.30
CA ASN A 107 17.05 -5.96 -7.73
C ASN A 107 17.37 -4.62 -8.40
N GLY A 108 18.21 -3.79 -7.78
CA GLY A 108 18.72 -2.57 -8.37
C GLY A 108 18.17 -1.25 -7.83
N GLU A 109 17.17 -1.29 -6.96
CA GLU A 109 16.71 -0.06 -6.32
C GLU A 109 17.79 0.45 -5.37
N ASN A 110 18.12 1.73 -5.47
CA ASN A 110 19.17 2.36 -4.67
C ASN A 110 18.65 3.65 -4.03
N ASN A 111 19.53 4.33 -3.27
CA ASN A 111 19.12 5.54 -2.56
C ASN A 111 18.67 6.65 -3.52
N ASP A 112 19.26 6.76 -4.71
CA ASP A 112 18.87 7.78 -5.67
C ASP A 112 17.48 7.51 -6.25
N SER A 113 17.18 6.26 -6.61
CA SER A 113 15.84 5.90 -7.06
C SER A 113 14.79 6.07 -5.97
N ILE A 114 15.13 5.75 -4.72
CA ILE A 114 14.23 5.93 -3.58
C ILE A 114 13.98 7.41 -3.34
N ASN A 115 14.99 8.27 -3.44
CA ASN A 115 14.81 9.71 -3.30
C ASN A 115 13.87 10.26 -4.37
N CYS A 116 13.98 9.80 -5.61
CA CYS A 116 13.03 10.17 -6.66
C CYS A 116 11.60 9.76 -6.28
N LEU A 117 11.41 8.55 -5.77
CA LEU A 117 10.11 8.05 -5.35
C LEU A 117 9.52 8.89 -4.22
N LEU A 118 10.33 9.30 -3.26
CA LEU A 118 9.88 10.13 -2.14
C LEU A 118 9.36 11.49 -2.58
N TYR A 119 9.90 12.05 -3.66
CA TYR A 119 9.44 13.34 -4.18
C TYR A 119 8.22 13.22 -5.07
N THR A 120 8.02 12.09 -5.74
CA THR A 120 6.95 11.92 -6.72
C THR A 120 5.74 11.17 -6.18
N SER A 121 5.92 10.36 -5.13
CA SER A 121 4.83 9.56 -4.57
C SER A 121 3.88 10.40 -3.72
N PRO A 122 2.59 9.98 -3.63
CA PRO A 122 1.69 10.56 -2.64
C PRO A 122 2.32 10.45 -1.26
N SER A 123 2.43 11.56 -0.58
CA SER A 123 3.12 11.59 0.71
C SER A 123 2.17 11.26 1.86
N PRO A 124 2.53 10.38 2.78
CA PRO A 124 1.78 10.18 4.01
C PRO A 124 2.08 11.22 5.09
N ARG A 125 2.82 12.28 4.73
CA ARG A 125 3.23 13.33 5.69
C ARG A 125 2.08 14.18 6.18
N ASP A 126 0.97 14.10 5.51
CA ASP A 126 -0.21 14.90 5.85
C ASP A 126 -1.10 14.19 6.84
#